data_0a8a0bccea3cd02ad443df4d570c58e1
#
_entry.id   0a8a0bccea3cd02ad443df4d570c58e1
#
_cell.length_a   1.000
_cell.length_b   1.000
_cell.length_c   1.000
_cell.angle_alpha   90.00
_cell.angle_beta   90.00
_cell.angle_gamma   90.00
#
_symmetry.space_group_name_H-M   'P 1'
#
loop_
_entity.id
_entity.type
_entity.pdbx_description
1 polymer ?
#
loop_
_entity_poly.entity_id
_entity_poly.type
_entity_poly.pdbx_seq_one_letter_code
_entity_poly.pdbx_strand_id
1 'polypeptide(L)'
;MDEYVFDVQGLPVVVNGNILADALAQLPEGKRDVILLSYFLGMTDREISEKLNIVHQTVSKRRRATLKELREYLVKEGFEWPDE
;
A
#
# COMPACT_ATOMS: atom_id res chain seq x y z
N MET A 1 -14.13 0.79 -15.98
CA MET A 1 -12.91 0.58 -15.21
C MET A 1 -13.19 0.80 -13.75
N ASP A 2 -12.81 -0.14 -12.91
CA ASP A 2 -13.17 -0.11 -11.50
C ASP A 2 -12.21 0.74 -10.68
N GLU A 3 -12.75 1.74 -10.03
CA GLU A 3 -12.00 2.59 -9.12
C GLU A 3 -12.47 2.32 -7.70
N TYR A 4 -11.50 2.23 -6.79
CA TYR A 4 -11.76 2.00 -5.38
C TYR A 4 -11.07 3.08 -4.59
N VAL A 5 -11.75 3.61 -3.58
CA VAL A 5 -11.19 4.68 -2.75
C VAL A 5 -10.92 4.14 -1.36
N PHE A 6 -9.67 4.26 -0.93
CA PHE A 6 -9.28 3.93 0.43
C PHE A 6 -9.05 5.23 1.19
N ASP A 7 -9.53 5.29 2.41
CA ASP A 7 -9.33 6.46 3.25
C ASP A 7 -8.16 6.23 4.21
N VAL A 8 -7.15 7.10 4.13
CA VAL A 8 -6.01 7.03 5.04
C VAL A 8 -6.01 8.29 5.88
N GLN A 9 -6.59 8.21 7.06
CA GLN A 9 -6.69 9.34 8.00
C GLN A 9 -7.25 10.60 7.33
N GLY A 10 -8.36 10.43 6.64
CA GLY A 10 -9.03 11.54 5.97
C GLY A 10 -8.52 11.84 4.57
N LEU A 11 -7.49 11.13 4.13
CA LEU A 11 -6.90 11.34 2.81
C LEU A 11 -7.38 10.25 1.86
N PRO A 12 -8.13 10.60 0.81
CA PRO A 12 -8.62 9.57 -0.13
C PRO A 12 -7.50 9.13 -1.08
N VAL A 13 -7.39 7.82 -1.28
CA VAL A 13 -6.41 7.24 -2.20
C VAL A 13 -7.17 6.38 -3.20
N VAL A 14 -7.06 6.72 -4.48
CA VAL A 14 -7.76 6.01 -5.54
C VAL A 14 -6.89 4.88 -6.07
N VAL A 15 -7.48 3.68 -6.11
CA VAL A 15 -6.81 2.49 -6.63
C VAL A 15 -7.61 1.97 -7.81
N ASN A 16 -6.98 1.83 -8.95
CA ASN A 16 -7.61 1.29 -10.15
C ASN A 16 -7.36 -0.20 -10.26
N GLY A 17 -8.42 -0.95 -10.54
CA GLY A 17 -8.34 -2.40 -10.72
C GLY A 17 -8.75 -3.18 -9.50
N ASN A 18 -9.68 -4.11 -9.69
CA ASN A 18 -10.26 -4.85 -8.56
C ASN A 18 -9.30 -5.87 -7.95
N ILE A 19 -8.40 -6.49 -8.72
CA ILE A 19 -7.46 -7.45 -8.16
C ILE A 19 -6.53 -6.75 -7.16
N LEU A 20 -6.01 -5.59 -7.55
CA LEU A 20 -5.13 -4.82 -6.67
C LEU A 20 -5.87 -4.29 -5.45
N ALA A 21 -7.10 -3.78 -5.66
CA ALA A 21 -7.91 -3.27 -4.55
C ALA A 21 -8.24 -4.39 -3.56
N ASP A 22 -8.58 -5.59 -4.06
CA ASP A 22 -8.87 -6.72 -3.20
C ASP A 22 -7.64 -7.13 -2.38
N ALA A 23 -6.48 -7.14 -3.02
CA ALA A 23 -5.24 -7.47 -2.33
C ALA A 23 -4.94 -6.47 -1.22
N LEU A 24 -5.12 -5.20 -1.49
CA LEU A 24 -4.92 -4.15 -0.50
C LEU A 24 -5.93 -4.23 0.63
N ALA A 25 -7.18 -4.56 0.30
CA ALA A 25 -8.24 -4.67 1.30
C ALA A 25 -7.99 -5.79 2.29
N GLN A 26 -7.24 -6.83 1.90
CA GLN A 26 -6.92 -7.95 2.78
C GLN A 26 -5.80 -7.67 3.74
N LEU A 27 -5.04 -6.59 3.52
CA LEU A 27 -3.95 -6.22 4.41
C LEU A 27 -4.49 -5.56 5.68
N PRO A 28 -3.83 -5.77 6.82
CA PRO A 28 -4.16 -4.99 8.02
C PRO A 28 -3.99 -3.51 7.73
N GLU A 29 -4.80 -2.69 8.41
CA GLU A 29 -4.84 -1.26 8.15
C GLU A 29 -3.47 -0.59 8.19
N GLY A 30 -2.66 -0.89 9.20
CA GLY A 30 -1.35 -0.27 9.34
C GLY A 30 -0.41 -0.58 8.18
N LYS A 31 -0.48 -1.79 7.65
CA LYS A 31 0.32 -2.19 6.50
C LYS A 31 -0.21 -1.57 5.21
N ARG A 32 -1.53 -1.62 5.05
CA ARG A 32 -2.18 -1.06 3.87
C ARG A 32 -1.89 0.42 3.73
N ASP A 33 -2.02 1.17 4.83
CA ASP A 33 -1.82 2.62 4.81
C ASP A 33 -0.42 3.00 4.32
N VAL A 34 0.60 2.27 4.78
CA VAL A 34 1.97 2.55 4.35
C VAL A 34 2.12 2.38 2.84
N ILE A 35 1.54 1.31 2.31
CA ILE A 35 1.61 1.06 0.86
C ILE A 35 0.84 2.11 0.08
N LEU A 36 -0.36 2.45 0.54
CA LEU A 36 -1.18 3.46 -0.14
C LEU A 36 -0.47 4.81 -0.19
N LEU A 37 0.10 5.23 0.93
CA LEU A 37 0.80 6.52 0.97
C LEU A 37 2.09 6.50 0.15
N SER A 38 2.80 5.39 0.17
CA SER A 38 4.08 5.28 -0.51
C SER A 38 3.92 5.17 -2.03
N TYR A 39 3.15 4.19 -2.48
CA TYR A 39 3.09 3.85 -3.90
C TYR A 39 2.01 4.57 -4.68
N PHE A 40 0.95 4.97 -4.03
CA PHE A 40 -0.15 5.65 -4.73
C PHE A 40 -0.07 7.17 -4.61
N LEU A 41 0.44 7.68 -3.48
CA LEU A 41 0.58 9.12 -3.29
C LEU A 41 2.01 9.60 -3.40
N GLY A 42 2.98 8.69 -3.51
CA GLY A 42 4.38 9.05 -3.70
C GLY A 42 5.05 9.70 -2.49
N MET A 43 4.54 9.43 -1.29
CA MET A 43 5.11 10.01 -0.08
C MET A 43 6.40 9.29 0.30
N THR A 44 7.35 10.05 0.83
CA THR A 44 8.60 9.49 1.35
C THR A 44 8.34 8.80 2.70
N ASP A 45 9.27 7.93 3.12
CA ASP A 45 9.16 7.27 4.41
C ASP A 45 9.04 8.29 5.55
N ARG A 46 9.74 9.42 5.43
CA ARG A 46 9.69 10.47 6.43
C ARG A 46 8.29 11.10 6.49
N GLU A 47 7.73 11.41 5.33
CA GLU A 47 6.39 11.99 5.26
C GLU A 47 5.35 11.03 5.83
N ILE A 48 5.48 9.74 5.51
CA ILE A 48 4.58 8.72 6.03
C ILE A 48 4.71 8.61 7.55
N SER A 49 5.95 8.64 8.05
CA SER A 49 6.18 8.55 9.49
C SER A 49 5.50 9.70 10.24
N GLU A 50 5.54 10.89 9.66
CA GLU A 50 4.86 12.05 10.24
C GLU A 50 3.34 11.93 10.14
N LYS A 51 2.84 11.51 8.99
CA LYS A 51 1.41 11.35 8.76
C LYS A 51 0.79 10.30 9.69
N LEU A 52 1.44 9.15 9.83
CA LEU A 52 0.94 8.05 10.62
C LEU A 52 1.41 8.07 12.07
N ASN A 53 2.28 9.02 12.41
CA ASN A 53 2.82 9.16 13.76
C ASN A 53 3.52 7.88 14.23
N ILE A 54 4.38 7.34 13.37
CA ILE A 54 5.17 6.15 13.70
C ILE A 54 6.63 6.42 13.34
N VAL A 55 7.54 5.61 13.89
CA VAL A 55 8.97 5.79 13.71
C VAL A 55 9.36 5.54 12.25
N HIS A 56 10.26 6.36 11.73
CA HIS A 56 10.73 6.27 10.34
C HIS A 56 11.21 4.86 9.99
N GLN A 57 11.96 4.22 10.87
CA GLN A 57 12.46 2.86 10.62
C GLN A 57 11.32 1.86 10.53
N THR A 58 10.26 2.06 11.31
CA THR A 58 9.07 1.21 11.24
C THR A 58 8.39 1.32 9.87
N VAL A 59 8.30 2.53 9.34
CA VAL A 59 7.73 2.76 8.01
C VAL A 59 8.51 1.99 6.95
N SER A 60 9.82 2.15 6.96
CA SER A 60 10.70 1.52 5.98
C SER A 60 10.60 0.00 6.01
N LYS A 61 10.65 -0.56 7.21
CA LYS A 61 10.53 -1.99 7.42
C LYS A 61 9.18 -2.53 6.98
N ARG A 62 8.12 -1.84 7.41
CA ARG A 62 6.75 -2.24 7.10
C ARG A 62 6.48 -2.14 5.61
N ARG A 63 6.97 -1.09 4.95
CA ARG A 63 6.81 -0.92 3.52
C ARG A 63 7.41 -2.09 2.75
N ARG A 64 8.64 -2.47 3.08
CA ARG A 64 9.32 -3.57 2.38
C ARG A 64 8.65 -4.90 2.63
N ALA A 65 8.29 -5.18 3.88
CA ALA A 65 7.65 -6.45 4.22
C ALA A 65 6.26 -6.56 3.59
N THR A 66 5.49 -5.46 3.61
CA THR A 66 4.15 -5.45 3.05
C THR A 66 4.18 -5.56 1.54
N LEU A 67 5.14 -4.90 0.91
CA LEU A 67 5.28 -4.98 -0.54
C LEU A 67 5.56 -6.43 -0.97
N LYS A 68 6.37 -7.14 -0.20
CA LYS A 68 6.65 -8.53 -0.48
C LYS A 68 5.40 -9.39 -0.36
N GLU A 69 4.62 -9.20 0.69
CA GLU A 69 3.36 -9.92 0.89
C GLU A 69 2.37 -9.64 -0.23
N LEU A 70 2.24 -8.38 -0.59
CA LEU A 70 1.34 -7.95 -1.65
C LEU A 70 1.74 -8.56 -2.99
N ARG A 71 3.02 -8.52 -3.29
CA ARG A 71 3.56 -9.09 -4.51
C ARG A 71 3.27 -10.60 -4.60
N GLU A 72 3.51 -11.31 -3.51
CA GLU A 72 3.28 -12.75 -3.47
C GLU A 72 1.80 -13.07 -3.69
N TYR A 73 0.92 -12.31 -3.08
CA TYR A 73 -0.50 -12.47 -3.24
C TYR A 73 -0.91 -12.24 -4.70
N LEU A 74 -0.46 -11.15 -5.28
CA LEU A 74 -0.83 -10.79 -6.64
C LEU A 74 -0.30 -11.79 -7.67
N VAL A 75 0.93 -12.26 -7.49
CA VAL A 75 1.51 -13.26 -8.39
C VAL A 75 0.70 -14.56 -8.29
N LYS A 76 0.31 -14.95 -7.11
CA LYS A 76 -0.50 -16.14 -6.88
C LYS A 76 -1.87 -16.04 -7.58
N GLU A 77 -2.42 -14.82 -7.66
CA GLU A 77 -3.70 -14.58 -8.32
C GLU A 77 -3.56 -14.36 -9.82
N GLY A 78 -2.35 -14.56 -10.35
CA GLY A 78 -2.12 -14.43 -11.78
C GLY A 78 -1.76 -13.03 -12.26
N PHE A 79 -1.57 -12.11 -11.33
CA PHE A 79 -1.18 -10.75 -11.69
C PHE A 79 0.32 -10.72 -12.01
N GLU A 80 0.66 -10.05 -13.10
CA GLU A 80 2.05 -9.96 -13.53
C GLU A 80 2.70 -8.76 -12.86
N TRP A 81 3.65 -9.03 -11.97
CA TRP A 81 4.35 -7.97 -11.26
C TRP A 81 5.49 -7.43 -12.12
N PRO A 82 5.53 -6.15 -12.37
CA PRO A 82 6.62 -5.58 -13.18
C PRO A 82 7.95 -5.66 -12.41
N ASP A 83 8.97 -6.12 -13.10
CA ASP A 83 10.32 -6.16 -12.55
C ASP A 83 10.92 -4.77 -12.65
N GLU A 84 11.65 -4.39 -11.62
CA GLU A 84 12.32 -3.10 -11.60
C GLU A 84 13.76 -3.21 -12.03
#